data_173ac2a6956d030807074858f89ba26e
#
_entry.id   173ac2a6956d030807074858f89ba26e
#
_cell.length_a   1.000
_cell.length_b   1.000
_cell.length_c   1.000
_cell.angle_alpha   90.00
_cell.angle_beta   90.00
_cell.angle_gamma   90.00
#
_symmetry.space_group_name_H-M   'P 1'
#
loop_
_entity.id
_entity.type
_entity.pdbx_description
1 polymer ?
#
loop_
_entity_poly.entity_id
_entity_poly.type
_entity_poly.pdbx_seq_one_letter_code
_entity_poly.pdbx_strand_id
1 'polypeptide(L)'
;MRKIWERDRLYSVLRYYVDCCTRASYRRLTVHGAIPSEDAVLICPNHTNTLMDALVVLQSRHAPTVFGARADIFSQPAVAKILRFLKILPMVRRRDGIRNVLRNYETMDEVQEVLKNHTPGRELQPLQKGIARMAFQSALARPTKVVPVGINYSSFFTYRGTCDITYGDPIDVNAFLAATEGMPEGPRYQAFLEELTRRMRALIEPEVPPCAIPIGPKILLFPLWTAAALLSLPMWLPAEWMCRHKVKDAAFHNTVRFGFRLVAGPLTFLLWAFVFFLTLPWWAATALLILFLFSYSLFYDLRVQW
;
A
#
# COMPACT_ATOMS: atom_id res chain seq x y z
N MET A 1 6.10 21.50 17.51
CA MET A 1 5.56 20.50 16.54
C MET A 1 5.97 19.12 17.03
N ARG A 2 5.04 18.16 17.09
CA ARG A 2 5.38 16.74 17.41
C ARG A 2 6.28 16.18 16.31
N LYS A 3 7.26 15.37 16.71
CA LYS A 3 8.17 14.73 15.76
C LYS A 3 7.44 13.62 15.01
N ILE A 4 7.77 13.39 13.74
CA ILE A 4 7.02 12.48 12.84
C ILE A 4 7.03 11.01 13.33
N TRP A 5 8.02 10.63 14.13
CA TRP A 5 8.15 9.29 14.71
C TRP A 5 7.41 9.10 16.04
N GLU A 6 6.86 10.17 16.64
CA GLU A 6 6.13 10.06 17.90
C GLU A 6 4.80 9.32 17.68
N ARG A 7 4.45 8.46 18.65
CA ARG A 7 3.17 7.75 18.63
C ARG A 7 2.06 8.71 19.03
N ASP A 8 0.99 8.74 18.24
CA ASP A 8 -0.26 9.45 18.54
C ASP A 8 -1.39 8.43 18.67
N ARG A 9 -2.23 8.56 19.71
CA ARG A 9 -3.37 7.65 19.93
C ARG A 9 -4.35 7.69 18.76
N LEU A 10 -4.66 8.90 18.26
CA LEU A 10 -5.56 9.06 17.11
C LEU A 10 -4.98 8.39 15.86
N TYR A 11 -3.67 8.60 15.60
CA TYR A 11 -2.98 7.92 14.50
C TYR A 11 -3.05 6.39 14.65
N SER A 12 -2.88 5.87 15.86
CA SER A 12 -2.91 4.42 16.10
C SER A 12 -4.29 3.81 15.84
N VAL A 13 -5.36 4.50 16.25
CA VAL A 13 -6.75 4.08 15.97
C VAL A 13 -7.06 4.13 14.48
N LEU A 14 -6.71 5.24 13.82
CA LEU A 14 -6.91 5.38 12.37
C LEU A 14 -6.09 4.37 11.59
N ARG A 15 -4.86 4.13 12.01
CA ARG A 15 -4.01 3.10 11.41
C ARG A 15 -4.64 1.72 11.52
N TYR A 16 -5.11 1.33 12.71
CA TYR A 16 -5.78 0.05 12.90
C TYR A 16 -7.00 -0.10 11.96
N TYR A 17 -7.79 0.96 11.83
CA TYR A 17 -8.92 0.98 10.89
C TYR A 17 -8.48 0.83 9.42
N VAL A 18 -7.43 1.55 9.01
CA VAL A 18 -6.84 1.43 7.66
C VAL A 18 -6.31 0.02 7.43
N ASP A 19 -5.62 -0.56 8.42
CA ASP A 19 -5.08 -1.93 8.35
C ASP A 19 -6.21 -2.96 8.18
N CYS A 20 -7.33 -2.81 8.91
CA CYS A 20 -8.53 -3.64 8.74
C CYS A 20 -9.13 -3.49 7.34
N CYS A 21 -9.26 -2.26 6.83
CA CYS A 21 -9.76 -2.00 5.48
C CYS A 21 -8.83 -2.59 4.40
N THR A 22 -7.52 -2.47 4.58
CA THR A 22 -6.51 -3.04 3.68
C THR A 22 -6.61 -4.56 3.67
N ARG A 23 -6.61 -5.20 4.84
CA ARG A 23 -6.76 -6.66 4.96
C ARG A 23 -8.04 -7.15 4.29
N ALA A 24 -9.14 -6.44 4.49
CA ALA A 24 -10.44 -6.76 3.91
C ALA A 24 -10.54 -6.43 2.40
N SER A 25 -9.56 -5.77 1.82
CA SER A 25 -9.48 -5.52 0.36
C SER A 25 -8.89 -6.71 -0.41
N TYR A 26 -8.33 -7.68 0.30
CA TYR A 26 -7.78 -8.91 -0.25
C TYR A 26 -8.53 -10.12 0.33
N ARG A 27 -8.70 -11.15 -0.47
CA ARG A 27 -9.23 -12.44 -0.01
C ARG A 27 -8.19 -13.18 0.82
N ARG A 28 -6.94 -13.17 0.35
CA ARG A 28 -5.78 -13.66 1.06
C ARG A 28 -4.68 -12.62 1.01
N LEU A 29 -4.15 -12.28 2.17
CA LEU A 29 -2.96 -11.47 2.34
C LEU A 29 -2.00 -12.26 3.23
N THR A 30 -0.90 -12.73 2.66
CA THR A 30 0.14 -13.49 3.35
C THR A 30 1.40 -12.65 3.49
N VAL A 31 2.10 -12.84 4.60
CA VAL A 31 3.36 -12.15 4.89
C VAL A 31 4.41 -13.19 5.22
N HIS A 32 5.52 -13.18 4.50
CA HIS A 32 6.65 -14.07 4.69
C HIS A 32 7.91 -13.29 5.06
N GLY A 33 8.75 -13.89 5.89
CA GLY A 33 9.98 -13.26 6.38
C GLY A 33 9.75 -12.28 7.52
N ALA A 34 10.83 -11.68 8.00
CA ALA A 34 10.83 -10.74 9.12
C ALA A 34 11.75 -9.56 8.86
N ILE A 35 11.46 -8.44 9.49
CA ILE A 35 12.28 -7.24 9.44
C ILE A 35 13.06 -7.10 10.74
N PRO A 36 14.38 -6.80 10.70
CA PRO A 36 15.16 -6.52 11.89
C PRO A 36 14.54 -5.40 12.72
N SER A 37 14.51 -5.55 14.04
CA SER A 37 13.90 -4.59 14.97
C SER A 37 14.88 -3.57 15.54
N GLU A 38 16.17 -3.88 15.55
CA GLU A 38 17.20 -3.13 16.29
C GLU A 38 17.92 -2.07 15.45
N ASP A 39 17.96 -2.22 14.12
CA ASP A 39 18.69 -1.34 13.21
C ASP A 39 17.78 -0.30 12.55
N ALA A 40 18.43 0.71 11.92
CA ALA A 40 17.72 1.55 10.97
C ALA A 40 17.40 0.74 9.70
N VAL A 41 16.12 0.61 9.37
CA VAL A 41 15.68 -0.21 8.24
C VAL A 41 15.09 0.64 7.13
N LEU A 42 15.64 0.51 5.93
CA LEU A 42 15.06 1.00 4.68
C LEU A 42 14.36 -0.16 3.96
N ILE A 43 13.07 -0.04 3.79
CA ILE A 43 12.24 -1.06 3.13
C ILE A 43 12.13 -0.70 1.65
N CYS A 44 12.51 -1.63 0.77
CA CYS A 44 12.53 -1.45 -0.67
C CYS A 44 11.57 -2.44 -1.34
N PRO A 45 10.27 -2.13 -1.44
CA PRO A 45 9.32 -2.94 -2.18
C PRO A 45 9.39 -2.67 -3.68
N ASN A 46 9.03 -3.68 -4.50
CA ASN A 46 8.60 -3.42 -5.86
C ASN A 46 7.30 -2.59 -5.82
N HIS A 47 7.12 -1.68 -6.78
CA HIS A 47 5.99 -0.76 -6.77
C HIS A 47 5.16 -0.90 -8.05
N THR A 48 4.09 -1.69 -7.97
CA THR A 48 3.29 -2.12 -9.12
C THR A 48 1.82 -1.74 -9.02
N ASN A 49 1.29 -1.47 -7.81
CA ASN A 49 -0.13 -1.27 -7.56
C ASN A 49 -0.41 0.03 -6.78
N THR A 50 0.27 1.11 -7.17
CA THR A 50 0.03 2.47 -6.67
C THR A 50 -0.06 2.58 -5.13
N LEU A 51 -1.14 3.15 -4.57
CA LEU A 51 -1.35 3.29 -3.13
C LEU A 51 -1.44 1.94 -2.41
N MET A 52 -1.94 0.90 -3.09
CA MET A 52 -2.15 -0.40 -2.45
C MET A 52 -0.84 -1.03 -1.99
N ASP A 53 0.29 -0.82 -2.70
CA ASP A 53 1.61 -1.30 -2.27
C ASP A 53 2.03 -0.72 -0.92
N ALA A 54 1.86 0.59 -0.74
CA ALA A 54 2.17 1.24 0.53
C ALA A 54 1.27 0.73 1.67
N LEU A 55 -0.02 0.50 1.38
CA LEU A 55 -0.99 0.02 2.36
C LEU A 55 -0.71 -1.42 2.80
N VAL A 56 -0.35 -2.32 1.88
CA VAL A 56 -0.02 -3.71 2.24
C VAL A 56 1.29 -3.80 3.03
N VAL A 57 2.30 -2.99 2.69
CA VAL A 57 3.52 -2.87 3.51
C VAL A 57 3.20 -2.28 4.87
N LEU A 58 2.33 -1.29 4.96
CA LEU A 58 1.89 -0.72 6.23
C LEU A 58 1.19 -1.76 7.08
N GLN A 59 0.24 -2.49 6.53
CA GLN A 59 -0.56 -3.51 7.22
C GLN A 59 0.28 -4.70 7.69
N SER A 60 1.33 -5.08 6.94
CA SER A 60 2.22 -6.20 7.31
C SER A 60 3.16 -5.89 8.48
N ARG A 61 3.18 -4.64 8.99
CA ARG A 61 4.07 -4.19 10.06
C ARG A 61 3.32 -3.47 11.17
N HIS A 62 3.64 -3.83 12.42
CA HIS A 62 3.15 -3.10 13.60
C HIS A 62 4.04 -1.91 14.00
N ALA A 63 5.27 -1.83 13.47
CA ALA A 63 6.18 -0.73 13.76
C ALA A 63 5.78 0.57 13.03
N PRO A 64 6.08 1.75 13.58
CA PRO A 64 5.90 3.02 12.89
C PRO A 64 6.69 3.02 11.58
N THR A 65 5.99 3.24 10.48
CA THR A 65 6.58 3.29 9.14
C THR A 65 6.37 4.67 8.56
N VAL A 66 7.43 5.26 8.00
CA VAL A 66 7.38 6.55 7.31
C VAL A 66 7.48 6.29 5.81
N PHE A 67 6.59 6.89 5.03
CA PHE A 67 6.57 6.76 3.58
C PHE A 67 7.01 8.04 2.90
N GLY A 68 7.63 7.90 1.72
CA GLY A 68 7.86 9.01 0.81
C GLY A 68 6.75 9.10 -0.23
N ALA A 69 6.24 10.30 -0.48
CA ALA A 69 5.31 10.55 -1.57
C ALA A 69 5.71 11.81 -2.36
N ARG A 70 5.23 11.95 -3.57
CA ARG A 70 5.55 13.05 -4.47
C ARG A 70 5.28 14.41 -3.80
N ALA A 71 6.23 15.34 -3.90
CA ALA A 71 6.15 16.66 -3.28
C ALA A 71 5.00 17.52 -3.81
N ASP A 72 4.59 17.32 -5.08
CA ASP A 72 3.48 18.07 -5.68
C ASP A 72 2.12 17.81 -4.98
N ILE A 73 1.94 16.65 -4.36
CA ILE A 73 0.73 16.34 -3.58
C ILE A 73 0.64 17.21 -2.31
N PHE A 74 1.76 17.75 -1.84
CA PHE A 74 1.84 18.63 -0.66
C PHE A 74 1.64 20.10 -0.99
N SER A 75 1.28 20.46 -2.22
CA SER A 75 1.06 21.85 -2.66
C SER A 75 -0.04 22.57 -1.87
N GLN A 76 -1.08 21.83 -1.45
CA GLN A 76 -2.16 22.36 -0.64
C GLN A 76 -1.87 22.21 0.86
N PRO A 77 -1.88 23.29 1.69
CA PRO A 77 -1.51 23.23 3.11
C PRO A 77 -2.35 22.23 3.93
N ALA A 78 -3.65 22.11 3.65
CA ALA A 78 -4.53 21.18 4.34
C ALA A 78 -4.14 19.73 4.04
N VAL A 79 -3.88 19.41 2.76
CA VAL A 79 -3.42 18.09 2.33
C VAL A 79 -2.05 17.77 2.92
N ALA A 80 -1.12 18.73 2.90
CA ALA A 80 0.21 18.58 3.49
C ALA A 80 0.15 18.24 4.98
N LYS A 81 -0.78 18.89 5.73
CA LYS A 81 -1.00 18.61 7.16
C LYS A 81 -1.50 17.18 7.39
N ILE A 82 -2.46 16.72 6.58
CA ILE A 82 -3.01 15.36 6.66
C ILE A 82 -1.93 14.33 6.32
N LEU A 83 -1.18 14.52 5.23
CA LEU A 83 -0.12 13.58 4.81
C LEU A 83 0.98 13.47 5.85
N ARG A 84 1.41 14.58 6.45
CA ARG A 84 2.40 14.56 7.55
C ARG A 84 1.86 13.86 8.81
N PHE A 85 0.58 14.05 9.13
CA PHE A 85 -0.08 13.31 10.20
C PHE A 85 -0.07 11.80 9.93
N LEU A 86 -0.27 11.40 8.67
CA LEU A 86 -0.17 10.01 8.20
C LEU A 86 1.27 9.50 8.06
N LYS A 87 2.27 10.27 8.52
CA LYS A 87 3.70 9.94 8.46
C LYS A 87 4.24 9.81 7.03
N ILE A 88 3.70 10.60 6.12
CA ILE A 88 4.14 10.66 4.73
C ILE A 88 4.97 11.92 4.54
N LEU A 89 6.19 11.77 3.98
CA LEU A 89 7.12 12.86 3.70
C LEU A 89 7.11 13.24 2.22
N PRO A 90 7.25 14.54 1.89
CA PRO A 90 7.38 14.97 0.51
C PRO A 90 8.73 14.57 -0.08
N MET A 91 8.70 14.01 -1.28
CA MET A 91 9.86 13.68 -2.09
C MET A 91 9.89 14.57 -3.32
N VAL A 92 10.95 15.37 -3.48
CA VAL A 92 11.11 16.31 -4.60
C VAL A 92 11.79 15.63 -5.77
N ARG A 93 11.33 15.92 -6.99
CA ARG A 93 11.91 15.39 -8.24
C ARG A 93 12.96 16.36 -8.80
N ARG A 94 13.95 15.80 -9.47
CA ARG A 94 14.98 16.54 -10.20
C ARG A 94 14.41 17.58 -11.20
N ARG A 95 13.27 17.29 -11.81
CA ARG A 95 12.55 18.19 -12.75
C ARG A 95 11.78 19.32 -12.09
N ASP A 96 11.58 19.30 -10.77
CA ASP A 96 10.85 20.34 -10.06
C ASP A 96 11.70 21.59 -9.79
N GLY A 97 12.92 21.65 -10.36
CA GLY A 97 13.84 22.78 -10.40
C GLY A 97 15.02 22.68 -9.42
N ILE A 98 16.20 23.06 -9.91
CA ILE A 98 17.48 22.95 -9.17
C ILE A 98 17.46 23.69 -7.82
N ARG A 99 16.75 24.83 -7.72
CA ARG A 99 16.60 25.59 -6.45
C ARG A 99 15.87 24.83 -5.37
N ASN A 100 14.86 24.03 -5.75
CA ASN A 100 14.09 23.21 -4.81
C ASN A 100 14.85 21.94 -4.41
N VAL A 101 15.70 21.44 -5.32
CA VAL A 101 16.60 20.30 -5.08
C VAL A 101 17.64 20.63 -4.01
N LEU A 102 18.24 21.82 -4.05
CA LEU A 102 19.22 22.26 -3.04
C LEU A 102 18.63 22.37 -1.63
N ARG A 103 17.33 22.58 -1.51
CA ARG A 103 16.61 22.64 -0.22
C ARG A 103 16.29 21.26 0.38
N ASN A 104 16.38 20.20 -0.42
CA ASN A 104 16.07 18.83 -0.06
C ASN A 104 17.22 17.85 -0.37
N TYR A 105 18.46 18.29 -0.21
CA TYR A 105 19.64 17.40 -0.34
C TYR A 105 19.57 16.17 0.57
N GLU A 106 18.63 16.17 1.51
CA GLU A 106 18.38 15.08 2.45
C GLU A 106 17.23 14.13 2.03
N THR A 107 16.51 14.43 0.94
CA THR A 107 15.32 13.64 0.55
C THR A 107 15.25 13.42 -0.97
N MET A 108 15.83 12.37 -1.43
CA MET A 108 15.59 11.55 -2.63
C MET A 108 14.94 12.15 -3.89
N ASP A 109 15.76 12.50 -4.87
CA ASP A 109 15.36 12.86 -6.23
C ASP A 109 14.91 11.68 -7.12
N GLU A 110 15.13 10.44 -6.73
CA GLU A 110 15.17 9.31 -7.66
C GLU A 110 14.12 8.21 -7.48
N VAL A 111 13.40 8.15 -6.34
CA VAL A 111 12.28 7.21 -6.15
C VAL A 111 11.11 7.50 -7.12
N GLN A 112 11.14 8.66 -7.76
CA GLN A 112 10.01 9.17 -8.52
C GLN A 112 10.08 9.00 -10.04
N GLU A 113 11.21 8.68 -10.60
CA GLU A 113 11.28 8.40 -12.04
C GLU A 113 10.66 7.03 -12.37
N VAL A 114 10.73 6.12 -11.40
CA VAL A 114 10.06 4.81 -11.46
C VAL A 114 8.53 4.94 -11.48
N LEU A 115 7.98 6.00 -10.87
CA LEU A 115 6.52 6.24 -10.82
C LEU A 115 5.94 6.84 -12.10
N LYS A 116 6.75 7.21 -13.10
CA LYS A 116 6.26 7.90 -14.31
C LYS A 116 5.77 6.98 -15.42
N ASN A 117 6.23 5.73 -15.45
CA ASN A 117 5.90 4.76 -16.50
C ASN A 117 5.15 3.57 -15.90
N HIS A 118 4.09 3.86 -15.14
CA HIS A 118 3.26 2.81 -14.57
C HIS A 118 2.40 2.15 -15.62
N THR A 119 2.99 1.18 -16.29
CA THR A 119 2.24 0.03 -16.75
C THR A 119 2.27 -0.95 -15.59
N PRO A 120 1.11 -1.38 -15.01
CA PRO A 120 1.10 -2.41 -14.00
C PRO A 120 1.76 -3.66 -14.60
N GLY A 121 2.90 -4.02 -14.08
CA GLY A 121 3.71 -5.11 -14.60
C GLY A 121 4.49 -5.78 -13.48
N ARG A 122 4.79 -7.06 -13.66
CA ARG A 122 5.60 -7.84 -12.71
C ARG A 122 7.09 -7.60 -12.86
N GLU A 123 7.51 -6.86 -13.90
CA GLU A 123 8.91 -6.56 -14.12
C GLU A 123 9.43 -5.48 -13.19
N LEU A 124 10.56 -5.76 -12.55
CA LEU A 124 11.25 -4.79 -11.72
C LEU A 124 11.92 -3.74 -12.62
N GLN A 125 11.49 -2.48 -12.46
CA GLN A 125 12.12 -1.36 -13.13
C GLN A 125 13.54 -1.11 -12.57
N PRO A 126 14.47 -0.52 -13.37
CA PRO A 126 15.80 -0.18 -12.89
C PRO A 126 15.77 0.68 -11.63
N LEU A 127 16.47 0.24 -10.59
CA LEU A 127 16.57 0.97 -9.34
C LEU A 127 17.39 2.25 -9.51
N GLN A 128 16.94 3.32 -8.88
CA GLN A 128 17.60 4.62 -8.97
C GLN A 128 18.64 4.79 -7.85
N LYS A 129 19.67 5.62 -8.10
CA LYS A 129 20.78 5.87 -7.17
C LYS A 129 20.35 6.46 -5.82
N GLY A 130 19.14 7.05 -5.72
CA GLY A 130 18.64 7.68 -4.51
C GLY A 130 18.50 6.73 -3.34
N ILE A 131 18.11 5.47 -3.57
CA ILE A 131 18.04 4.48 -2.50
C ILE A 131 19.41 4.14 -1.93
N ALA A 132 20.43 3.98 -2.79
CA ALA A 132 21.80 3.73 -2.36
C ALA A 132 22.37 4.93 -1.59
N ARG A 133 22.13 6.17 -2.07
CA ARG A 133 22.53 7.39 -1.37
C ARG A 133 21.93 7.48 0.01
N MET A 134 20.61 7.23 0.15
CA MET A 134 19.95 7.23 1.47
C MET A 134 20.53 6.16 2.40
N ALA A 135 20.72 4.96 1.88
CA ALA A 135 21.27 3.86 2.65
C ALA A 135 22.68 4.21 3.18
N PHE A 136 23.53 4.74 2.32
CA PHE A 136 24.91 5.12 2.69
C PHE A 136 24.92 6.29 3.68
N GLN A 137 24.12 7.32 3.47
CA GLN A 137 24.02 8.44 4.42
C GLN A 137 23.50 7.98 5.79
N SER A 138 22.49 7.09 5.82
CA SER A 138 21.99 6.53 7.08
C SER A 138 23.06 5.73 7.79
N ALA A 139 23.87 4.94 7.06
CA ALA A 139 24.92 4.11 7.60
C ALA A 139 26.08 4.91 8.25
N LEU A 140 26.30 6.17 7.83
CA LEU A 140 27.24 7.07 8.49
C LEU A 140 26.82 7.47 9.90
N ALA A 141 25.51 7.49 10.17
CA ALA A 141 24.96 7.91 11.47
C ALA A 141 24.68 6.75 12.42
N ARG A 142 24.36 5.56 11.88
CA ARG A 142 23.98 4.37 12.67
C ARG A 142 23.96 3.11 11.81
N PRO A 143 24.02 1.91 12.45
CA PRO A 143 23.84 0.65 11.73
C PRO A 143 22.57 0.67 10.90
N THR A 144 22.71 0.39 9.61
CA THR A 144 21.60 0.52 8.66
C THR A 144 21.49 -0.74 7.81
N LYS A 145 20.26 -1.23 7.66
CA LYS A 145 19.93 -2.36 6.80
C LYS A 145 18.93 -1.97 5.73
N VAL A 146 19.12 -2.47 4.52
CA VAL A 146 18.17 -2.36 3.43
C VAL A 146 17.50 -3.72 3.24
N VAL A 147 16.17 -3.75 3.36
CA VAL A 147 15.36 -4.96 3.23
C VAL A 147 14.64 -4.94 1.89
N PRO A 148 15.02 -5.81 0.94
CA PRO A 148 14.28 -6.00 -0.28
C PRO A 148 12.91 -6.64 0.01
N VAL A 149 11.86 -6.20 -0.66
CA VAL A 149 10.51 -6.74 -0.47
C VAL A 149 9.87 -7.04 -1.80
N GLY A 150 9.38 -8.28 -1.95
CA GLY A 150 8.53 -8.69 -3.06
C GLY A 150 7.07 -8.56 -2.68
N ILE A 151 6.29 -7.80 -3.46
CA ILE A 151 4.83 -7.74 -3.35
C ILE A 151 4.26 -8.38 -4.60
N ASN A 152 3.59 -9.51 -4.42
CA ASN A 152 3.09 -10.34 -5.50
C ASN A 152 1.56 -10.38 -5.46
N TYR A 153 0.92 -9.97 -6.56
CA TYR A 153 -0.54 -9.93 -6.69
C TYR A 153 -1.02 -10.98 -7.69
N SER A 154 -2.13 -11.64 -7.40
CA SER A 154 -2.80 -12.49 -8.39
C SER A 154 -3.37 -11.67 -9.56
N SER A 155 -3.82 -10.45 -9.28
CA SER A 155 -4.28 -9.49 -10.27
C SER A 155 -4.13 -8.07 -9.75
N PHE A 156 -3.69 -7.15 -10.60
CA PHE A 156 -3.61 -5.72 -10.30
C PHE A 156 -4.97 -5.01 -10.41
N PHE A 157 -5.91 -5.61 -11.13
CA PHE A 157 -7.17 -4.97 -11.51
C PHE A 157 -8.37 -5.52 -10.75
N THR A 158 -8.25 -6.73 -10.20
CA THR A 158 -9.34 -7.40 -9.49
C THR A 158 -9.30 -7.09 -8.01
N TYR A 159 -10.35 -6.42 -7.52
CA TYR A 159 -10.55 -6.22 -6.08
C TYR A 159 -10.85 -7.56 -5.40
N ARG A 160 -10.39 -7.78 -4.20
CA ARG A 160 -10.47 -9.06 -3.49
C ARG A 160 -9.65 -10.18 -4.13
N GLY A 161 -8.55 -9.83 -4.81
CA GLY A 161 -7.52 -10.80 -5.21
C GLY A 161 -6.69 -11.31 -4.03
N THR A 162 -5.58 -12.02 -4.35
CA THR A 162 -4.57 -12.43 -3.37
C THR A 162 -3.37 -11.50 -3.46
N CYS A 163 -2.71 -11.30 -2.32
CA CYS A 163 -1.45 -10.57 -2.22
C CYS A 163 -0.51 -11.31 -1.27
N ASP A 164 0.68 -11.61 -1.75
CA ASP A 164 1.74 -12.24 -0.96
C ASP A 164 2.91 -11.26 -0.85
N ILE A 165 3.33 -10.97 0.39
CA ILE A 165 4.42 -10.06 0.71
C ILE A 165 5.56 -10.88 1.26
N THR A 166 6.74 -10.79 0.64
CA THR A 166 7.94 -11.52 1.09
C THR A 166 9.04 -10.52 1.42
N TYR A 167 9.45 -10.50 2.68
CA TYR A 167 10.62 -9.77 3.16
C TYR A 167 11.85 -10.65 2.94
N GLY A 168 12.77 -10.18 2.09
CA GLY A 168 14.01 -10.87 1.80
C GLY A 168 15.10 -10.58 2.83
N ASP A 169 16.23 -11.26 2.67
CA ASP A 169 17.38 -11.11 3.55
C ASP A 169 17.91 -9.68 3.53
N PRO A 170 18.08 -9.04 4.70
CA PRO A 170 18.60 -7.69 4.80
C PRO A 170 20.01 -7.55 4.22
N ILE A 171 20.27 -6.45 3.52
CA ILE A 171 21.62 -6.03 3.14
C ILE A 171 22.16 -5.14 4.26
N ASP A 172 23.22 -5.57 4.92
CA ASP A 172 23.93 -4.75 5.87
C ASP A 172 24.76 -3.70 5.11
N VAL A 173 24.33 -2.43 5.23
CA VAL A 173 24.96 -1.34 4.49
C VAL A 173 26.35 -1.01 5.02
N ASN A 174 26.56 -1.12 6.33
CA ASN A 174 27.83 -0.85 6.96
C ASN A 174 28.89 -1.89 6.55
N ALA A 175 28.52 -3.17 6.53
CA ALA A 175 29.36 -4.24 6.05
C ALA A 175 29.65 -4.10 4.55
N PHE A 176 28.67 -3.70 3.74
CA PHE A 176 28.85 -3.43 2.32
C PHE A 176 29.84 -2.27 2.06
N LEU A 177 29.72 -1.17 2.82
CA LEU A 177 30.63 -0.02 2.71
C LEU A 177 32.05 -0.40 3.08
N ALA A 178 32.26 -1.20 4.12
CA ALA A 178 33.57 -1.70 4.52
C ALA A 178 34.17 -2.63 3.44
N ALA A 179 33.37 -3.53 2.89
CA ALA A 179 33.83 -4.43 1.81
C ALA A 179 34.18 -3.72 0.49
N THR A 180 33.65 -2.51 0.29
CA THR A 180 33.89 -1.69 -0.89
C THR A 180 34.75 -0.45 -0.61
N GLU A 181 35.51 -0.47 0.48
CA GLU A 181 36.43 0.60 0.84
C GLU A 181 37.47 0.81 -0.30
N GLY A 182 37.73 2.08 -0.64
CA GLY A 182 38.60 2.43 -1.77
C GLY A 182 37.94 2.41 -3.16
N MET A 183 36.73 1.86 -3.31
CA MET A 183 35.99 1.91 -4.57
C MET A 183 35.44 3.33 -4.81
N PRO A 184 35.56 3.90 -6.04
CA PRO A 184 34.95 5.17 -6.38
C PRO A 184 33.46 5.18 -6.14
N GLU A 185 32.88 6.35 -5.79
CA GLU A 185 31.47 6.48 -5.38
C GLU A 185 30.47 5.96 -6.43
N GLY A 186 30.69 6.29 -7.72
CA GLY A 186 29.81 5.86 -8.80
C GLY A 186 29.70 4.34 -8.96
N PRO A 187 30.83 3.62 -9.15
CA PRO A 187 30.87 2.15 -9.16
C PRO A 187 30.29 1.52 -7.89
N ARG A 188 30.56 2.11 -6.70
CA ARG A 188 30.02 1.63 -5.42
C ARG A 188 28.51 1.68 -5.39
N TYR A 189 27.87 2.78 -5.84
CA TYR A 189 26.41 2.84 -5.96
C TYR A 189 25.88 1.80 -6.93
N GLN A 190 26.55 1.62 -8.06
CA GLN A 190 26.16 0.64 -9.06
C GLN A 190 26.15 -0.78 -8.48
N ALA A 191 27.23 -1.19 -7.83
CA ALA A 191 27.36 -2.49 -7.20
C ALA A 191 26.28 -2.73 -6.13
N PHE A 192 25.97 -1.72 -5.32
CA PHE A 192 24.88 -1.82 -4.33
C PHE A 192 23.51 -2.01 -4.98
N LEU A 193 23.22 -1.26 -6.05
CA LEU A 193 21.96 -1.37 -6.76
C LEU A 193 21.80 -2.70 -7.50
N GLU A 194 22.88 -3.24 -8.04
CA GLU A 194 22.90 -4.57 -8.66
C GLU A 194 22.58 -5.66 -7.64
N GLU A 195 23.20 -5.63 -6.47
CA GLU A 195 22.91 -6.58 -5.38
C GLU A 195 21.48 -6.46 -4.89
N LEU A 196 20.99 -5.25 -4.66
CA LEU A 196 19.60 -5.01 -4.27
C LEU A 196 18.63 -5.51 -5.35
N THR A 197 18.90 -5.20 -6.63
CA THR A 197 18.09 -5.67 -7.77
C THR A 197 18.05 -7.18 -7.85
N ARG A 198 19.20 -7.84 -7.67
CA ARG A 198 19.31 -9.30 -7.67
C ARG A 198 18.42 -9.92 -6.59
N ARG A 199 18.50 -9.39 -5.35
CA ARG A 199 17.68 -9.87 -4.23
C ARG A 199 16.19 -9.61 -4.46
N MET A 200 15.83 -8.43 -4.95
CA MET A 200 14.42 -8.10 -5.24
C MET A 200 13.84 -9.00 -6.33
N ARG A 201 14.59 -9.27 -7.41
CA ARG A 201 14.13 -10.16 -8.49
C ARG A 201 13.83 -11.59 -7.99
N ALA A 202 14.61 -12.07 -7.04
CA ALA A 202 14.39 -13.39 -6.43
C ALA A 202 13.09 -13.47 -5.60
N LEU A 203 12.51 -12.34 -5.21
CA LEU A 203 11.27 -12.26 -4.43
C LEU A 203 10.02 -12.02 -5.29
N ILE A 204 10.20 -11.72 -6.57
CA ILE A 204 9.09 -11.46 -7.50
C ILE A 204 8.66 -12.75 -8.15
N GLU A 205 7.46 -13.21 -7.83
CA GLU A 205 6.88 -14.40 -8.40
C GLU A 205 6.26 -14.09 -9.77
N PRO A 206 6.53 -14.89 -10.80
CA PRO A 206 5.99 -14.67 -12.14
C PRO A 206 4.48 -14.83 -12.18
N GLU A 207 3.93 -15.70 -11.33
CA GLU A 207 2.50 -15.97 -11.29
C GLU A 207 2.04 -16.30 -9.86
N VAL A 208 1.02 -15.56 -9.37
CA VAL A 208 0.35 -15.83 -8.11
C VAL A 208 -1.04 -16.40 -8.43
N PRO A 209 -1.36 -17.61 -7.98
CA PRO A 209 -2.64 -18.22 -8.31
C PRO A 209 -3.80 -17.43 -7.69
N PRO A 210 -4.87 -17.15 -8.46
CA PRO A 210 -6.05 -16.46 -7.93
C PRO A 210 -6.81 -17.38 -6.97
N CYS A 211 -7.17 -16.85 -5.81
CA CYS A 211 -8.08 -17.54 -4.90
C CYS A 211 -9.54 -17.22 -5.28
N ALA A 212 -10.02 -17.80 -6.37
CA ALA A 212 -11.38 -17.58 -6.85
C ALA A 212 -12.38 -18.59 -6.26
N ILE A 213 -13.60 -18.14 -5.95
CA ILE A 213 -14.70 -19.03 -5.60
C ILE A 213 -15.25 -19.65 -6.90
N PRO A 214 -15.39 -20.97 -7.01
CA PRO A 214 -16.00 -21.61 -8.16
C PRO A 214 -17.43 -21.12 -8.43
N ILE A 215 -17.91 -21.30 -9.67
CA ILE A 215 -19.24 -20.78 -10.07
C ILE A 215 -20.38 -21.47 -9.33
N GLY A 216 -20.30 -22.80 -9.10
CA GLY A 216 -21.35 -23.55 -8.41
C GLY A 216 -21.73 -22.97 -7.04
N PRO A 217 -20.78 -22.79 -6.10
CA PRO A 217 -21.04 -22.10 -4.84
C PRO A 217 -21.58 -20.66 -5.01
N LYS A 218 -21.18 -19.93 -6.04
CA LYS A 218 -21.71 -18.58 -6.31
C LYS A 218 -23.20 -18.58 -6.65
N ILE A 219 -23.65 -19.57 -7.40
CA ILE A 219 -25.08 -19.73 -7.74
C ILE A 219 -25.88 -20.04 -6.45
N LEU A 220 -25.40 -20.97 -5.63
CA LEU A 220 -26.05 -21.30 -4.37
C LEU A 220 -26.12 -20.11 -3.39
N LEU A 221 -25.09 -19.27 -3.38
CA LEU A 221 -24.98 -18.10 -2.53
C LEU A 221 -25.55 -16.82 -3.17
N PHE A 222 -26.28 -16.94 -4.29
CA PHE A 222 -26.89 -15.77 -4.95
C PHE A 222 -27.80 -14.93 -4.05
N PRO A 223 -28.67 -15.51 -3.17
CA PRO A 223 -29.45 -14.70 -2.23
C PRO A 223 -28.58 -13.89 -1.25
N LEU A 224 -27.46 -14.48 -0.78
CA LEU A 224 -26.50 -13.80 0.09
C LEU A 224 -25.78 -12.67 -0.69
N TRP A 225 -25.41 -12.91 -1.94
CA TRP A 225 -24.84 -11.88 -2.81
C TRP A 225 -25.81 -10.71 -3.00
N THR A 226 -27.08 -10.98 -3.24
CA THR A 226 -28.11 -9.94 -3.41
C THR A 226 -28.25 -9.09 -2.14
N ALA A 227 -28.33 -9.72 -0.97
CA ALA A 227 -28.37 -9.00 0.30
C ALA A 227 -27.09 -8.16 0.52
N ALA A 228 -25.92 -8.72 0.24
CA ALA A 228 -24.65 -8.01 0.33
C ALA A 228 -24.57 -6.83 -0.66
N ALA A 229 -25.07 -7.00 -1.89
CA ALA A 229 -25.13 -5.96 -2.90
C ALA A 229 -26.03 -4.78 -2.46
N LEU A 230 -27.19 -5.06 -1.90
CA LEU A 230 -28.13 -4.04 -1.41
C LEU A 230 -27.55 -3.28 -0.20
N LEU A 231 -27.01 -4.00 0.78
CA LEU A 231 -26.42 -3.40 1.97
C LEU A 231 -25.21 -2.51 1.65
N SER A 232 -24.35 -2.93 0.72
CA SER A 232 -23.16 -2.17 0.32
C SER A 232 -23.36 -1.27 -0.90
N LEU A 233 -24.60 -1.13 -1.39
CA LEU A 233 -24.92 -0.31 -2.57
C LEU A 233 -24.34 1.11 -2.53
N PRO A 234 -24.45 1.87 -1.43
CA PRO A 234 -23.90 3.23 -1.34
C PRO A 234 -22.38 3.27 -1.46
N MET A 235 -21.70 2.15 -1.28
CA MET A 235 -20.23 2.04 -1.39
C MET A 235 -19.80 1.57 -2.78
N TRP A 236 -20.31 0.43 -3.27
CA TRP A 236 -19.83 -0.16 -4.51
C TRP A 236 -20.35 0.54 -5.77
N LEU A 237 -21.59 1.05 -5.75
CA LEU A 237 -22.17 1.68 -6.96
C LEU A 237 -21.39 2.93 -7.40
N PRO A 238 -21.13 3.93 -6.53
CA PRO A 238 -20.32 5.07 -6.92
C PRO A 238 -18.85 4.71 -7.18
N ALA A 239 -18.29 3.70 -6.49
CA ALA A 239 -16.95 3.22 -6.75
C ALA A 239 -16.80 2.65 -8.18
N GLU A 240 -17.72 1.76 -8.59
CA GLU A 240 -17.73 1.18 -9.94
C GLU A 240 -18.05 2.23 -11.00
N TRP A 241 -18.96 3.17 -10.72
CA TRP A 241 -19.24 4.29 -11.61
C TRP A 241 -17.99 5.15 -11.84
N MET A 242 -17.27 5.50 -10.76
CA MET A 242 -16.01 6.25 -10.86
C MET A 242 -14.96 5.48 -11.66
N CYS A 243 -14.77 4.20 -11.39
CA CYS A 243 -13.83 3.35 -12.12
C CYS A 243 -14.13 3.31 -13.63
N ARG A 244 -15.42 3.29 -14.02
CA ARG A 244 -15.82 3.20 -15.43
C ARG A 244 -15.76 4.54 -16.18
N HIS A 245 -16.07 5.67 -15.51
CA HIS A 245 -16.32 6.94 -16.20
C HIS A 245 -15.27 8.02 -15.90
N LYS A 246 -14.58 7.94 -14.76
CA LYS A 246 -13.68 9.01 -14.32
C LYS A 246 -12.22 8.58 -14.26
N VAL A 247 -11.95 7.33 -13.94
CA VAL A 247 -10.59 6.82 -13.74
C VAL A 247 -10.16 6.02 -14.97
N LYS A 248 -9.40 6.67 -15.85
CA LYS A 248 -8.96 6.08 -17.12
C LYS A 248 -7.93 4.96 -16.92
N ASP A 249 -7.06 5.11 -15.92
CA ASP A 249 -6.02 4.13 -15.64
C ASP A 249 -6.55 3.07 -14.66
N ALA A 250 -6.63 1.83 -15.15
CA ALA A 250 -7.13 0.68 -14.41
C ALA A 250 -6.29 0.37 -13.15
N ALA A 251 -5.02 0.79 -13.09
CA ALA A 251 -4.16 0.61 -11.93
C ALA A 251 -4.70 1.31 -10.67
N PHE A 252 -5.50 2.38 -10.84
CA PHE A 252 -6.13 3.09 -9.73
C PHE A 252 -7.49 2.53 -9.30
N HIS A 253 -8.07 1.58 -10.03
CA HIS A 253 -9.40 1.05 -9.70
C HIS A 253 -9.47 0.44 -8.30
N ASN A 254 -8.45 -0.33 -7.90
CA ASN A 254 -8.40 -0.91 -6.55
C ASN A 254 -8.23 0.17 -5.47
N THR A 255 -7.48 1.23 -5.75
CA THR A 255 -7.35 2.40 -4.86
C THR A 255 -8.70 3.11 -4.68
N VAL A 256 -9.48 3.27 -5.73
CA VAL A 256 -10.83 3.87 -5.68
C VAL A 256 -11.77 3.01 -4.82
N ARG A 257 -11.83 1.71 -5.09
CA ARG A 257 -12.66 0.77 -4.33
C ARG A 257 -12.28 0.73 -2.85
N PHE A 258 -10.98 0.75 -2.55
CA PHE A 258 -10.48 0.88 -1.19
C PHE A 258 -10.90 2.21 -0.55
N GLY A 259 -10.78 3.33 -1.26
CA GLY A 259 -11.17 4.66 -0.80
C GLY A 259 -12.65 4.74 -0.42
N PHE A 260 -13.54 4.15 -1.23
CA PHE A 260 -14.96 4.04 -0.88
C PHE A 260 -15.20 3.17 0.35
N ARG A 261 -14.49 2.05 0.50
CA ARG A 261 -14.56 1.26 1.73
C ARG A 261 -14.14 2.07 2.95
N LEU A 262 -13.04 2.81 2.83
CA LEU A 262 -12.46 3.57 3.93
C LEU A 262 -13.34 4.75 4.37
N VAL A 263 -13.89 5.50 3.42
CA VAL A 263 -14.62 6.74 3.69
C VAL A 263 -16.13 6.52 3.76
N ALA A 264 -16.70 5.87 2.77
CA ALA A 264 -18.14 5.64 2.72
C ALA A 264 -18.60 4.53 3.65
N GLY A 265 -17.71 3.59 4.04
CA GLY A 265 -18.04 2.50 4.94
C GLY A 265 -18.64 2.95 6.27
N PRO A 266 -17.95 3.77 7.07
CA PRO A 266 -18.49 4.28 8.34
C PRO A 266 -19.77 5.08 8.17
N LEU A 267 -19.86 5.91 7.13
CA LEU A 267 -21.06 6.72 6.87
C LEU A 267 -22.26 5.84 6.52
N THR A 268 -22.05 4.83 5.70
CA THR A 268 -23.12 3.87 5.36
C THR A 268 -23.51 3.02 6.55
N PHE A 269 -22.55 2.64 7.41
CA PHE A 269 -22.84 1.94 8.66
C PHE A 269 -23.75 2.75 9.57
N LEU A 270 -23.45 4.02 9.79
CA LEU A 270 -24.27 4.92 10.60
C LEU A 270 -25.66 5.13 9.99
N LEU A 271 -25.76 5.28 8.68
CA LEU A 271 -27.04 5.37 7.96
C LEU A 271 -27.88 4.13 8.20
N TRP A 272 -27.32 2.93 7.98
CA TRP A 272 -28.06 1.68 8.18
C TRP A 272 -28.38 1.43 9.65
N ALA A 273 -27.49 1.77 10.58
CA ALA A 273 -27.79 1.68 12.01
C ALA A 273 -29.01 2.55 12.36
N PHE A 274 -29.04 3.80 11.90
CA PHE A 274 -30.18 4.68 12.12
C PHE A 274 -31.48 4.09 11.54
N VAL A 275 -31.46 3.68 10.26
CA VAL A 275 -32.66 3.14 9.59
C VAL A 275 -33.14 1.84 10.27
N PHE A 276 -32.22 0.90 10.53
CA PHE A 276 -32.61 -0.40 11.05
C PHE A 276 -33.16 -0.35 12.51
N PHE A 277 -32.52 0.47 13.38
CA PHE A 277 -33.04 0.60 14.75
C PHE A 277 -34.35 1.37 14.84
N LEU A 278 -34.69 2.17 13.81
CA LEU A 278 -36.01 2.82 13.73
C LEU A 278 -37.11 1.90 13.17
N THR A 279 -36.77 0.93 12.32
CA THR A 279 -37.75 0.18 11.54
C THR A 279 -37.87 -1.30 11.94
N LEU A 280 -36.86 -1.85 12.63
CA LEU A 280 -36.76 -3.26 12.94
C LEU A 280 -36.56 -3.51 14.44
N PRO A 281 -36.90 -4.70 14.93
CA PRO A 281 -36.51 -5.13 16.26
C PRO A 281 -34.98 -5.12 16.43
N TRP A 282 -34.52 -4.81 17.62
CA TRP A 282 -33.07 -4.62 17.90
C TRP A 282 -32.20 -5.81 17.47
N TRP A 283 -32.68 -7.05 17.62
CA TRP A 283 -31.95 -8.26 17.23
C TRP A 283 -31.78 -8.36 15.69
N ALA A 284 -32.82 -8.01 14.92
CA ALA A 284 -32.77 -8.02 13.46
C ALA A 284 -31.87 -6.87 12.95
N ALA A 285 -31.98 -5.69 13.54
CA ALA A 285 -31.10 -4.55 13.23
C ALA A 285 -29.62 -4.90 13.47
N THR A 286 -29.32 -5.52 14.61
CA THR A 286 -27.96 -5.94 14.94
C THR A 286 -27.43 -7.01 13.96
N ALA A 287 -28.25 -8.01 13.61
CA ALA A 287 -27.86 -9.04 12.65
C ALA A 287 -27.55 -8.47 11.26
N LEU A 288 -28.36 -7.52 10.77
CA LEU A 288 -28.12 -6.84 9.49
C LEU A 288 -26.87 -5.94 9.52
N LEU A 289 -26.58 -5.28 10.63
CA LEU A 289 -25.36 -4.49 10.79
C LEU A 289 -24.11 -5.38 10.83
N ILE A 290 -24.19 -6.55 11.46
CA ILE A 290 -23.11 -7.54 11.40
C ILE A 290 -22.89 -8.00 9.94
N LEU A 291 -23.97 -8.33 9.22
CA LEU A 291 -23.89 -8.71 7.81
C LEU A 291 -23.30 -7.56 6.97
N PHE A 292 -23.65 -6.30 7.26
CA PHE A 292 -23.11 -5.14 6.58
C PHE A 292 -21.58 -5.06 6.66
N LEU A 293 -20.97 -5.39 7.79
CA LEU A 293 -19.49 -5.35 7.94
C LEU A 293 -18.77 -6.22 6.90
N PHE A 294 -19.39 -7.29 6.46
CA PHE A 294 -18.86 -8.21 5.46
C PHE A 294 -19.41 -7.96 4.04
N SER A 295 -20.49 -7.20 3.91
CA SER A 295 -21.26 -7.07 2.67
C SER A 295 -20.44 -6.60 1.48
N TYR A 296 -19.58 -5.60 1.65
CA TYR A 296 -18.72 -5.07 0.58
C TYR A 296 -17.71 -6.11 0.08
N SER A 297 -17.15 -6.93 0.98
CA SER A 297 -16.27 -8.03 0.61
C SER A 297 -17.04 -9.15 -0.09
N LEU A 298 -18.19 -9.55 0.44
CA LEU A 298 -19.06 -10.60 -0.13
C LEU A 298 -19.55 -10.21 -1.52
N PHE A 299 -19.91 -8.94 -1.73
CA PHE A 299 -20.30 -8.44 -3.05
C PHE A 299 -19.24 -8.74 -4.11
N TYR A 300 -17.96 -8.40 -3.87
CA TYR A 300 -16.88 -8.63 -4.82
C TYR A 300 -16.46 -10.11 -4.90
N ASP A 301 -16.56 -10.85 -3.79
CA ASP A 301 -16.18 -12.27 -3.75
C ASP A 301 -17.15 -13.16 -4.53
N LEU A 302 -18.44 -12.88 -4.45
CA LEU A 302 -19.50 -13.67 -5.05
C LEU A 302 -19.92 -13.16 -6.44
N ARG A 303 -19.45 -11.96 -6.84
CA ARG A 303 -19.74 -11.41 -8.15
C ARG A 303 -19.24 -12.35 -9.25
N VAL A 304 -20.12 -12.68 -10.19
CA VAL A 304 -19.72 -13.36 -11.42
C VAL A 304 -19.02 -12.34 -12.32
N GLN A 305 -17.77 -12.60 -12.65
CA GLN A 305 -17.05 -11.81 -13.66
C GLN A 305 -17.36 -12.43 -15.01
N TRP A 306 -18.07 -11.69 -15.85
CA TRP A 306 -18.33 -12.03 -17.26
C TRP A 306 -17.20 -11.50 -18.12
#